data_fed0439593a6220207badfbe9c461efa
#
_entry.id   fed0439593a6220207badfbe9c461efa
#
_cell.length_a   1.000
_cell.length_b   1.000
_cell.length_c   1.000
_cell.angle_alpha   90.00
_cell.angle_beta   90.00
_cell.angle_gamma   90.00
#
_symmetry.space_group_name_H-M   'P 1'
#
loop_
_entity.id
_entity.type
_entity.pdbx_description
1 polymer ?
#
loop_
_entity_poly.entity_id
_entity_poly.type
_entity_poly.pdbx_seq_one_letter_code
_entity_poly.pdbx_strand_id
1 'polypeptide(L)'
;LNHIHEACAESQDYLFELKQVTQKLDINIVSAGFDPISKLKEIPNNPKQRYELMTKDMPLGGELSLDMMYRTCGTQLNIDYNSEEDFIKKFKIVNSIVPISIALFANSAIVEKKKSKYLSYRSKVWQSTSRGGLPKIFFEELDFEKYAEFVINFPILFIQHEGAYISGRKYTFKDFMEGKIDKIGNRPPTENDLTTHLSTIFTENRLKKYIELRSMDTCGWDCLCSGPAFFIGMLYGNLDEVYEIISKWDKSKIINAYLEAPEKGFNTQLMGKDLLYWASTLLDLSKKGLEKRDILNKRGKNETLFLNHLQKVIDNRLTNADHMINKFSKTEDLSELYDK
;
A
#
# COMPACT_ATOMS: atom_id res chain seq x y z
N LEU A 1 8.97 -12.77 10.97
CA LEU A 1 8.24 -14.00 10.63
C LEU A 1 8.95 -14.70 9.46
N ASN A 2 9.09 -16.02 9.52
CA ASN A 2 9.86 -16.78 8.54
C ASN A 2 9.02 -17.30 7.35
N HIS A 3 7.71 -17.41 7.54
CA HIS A 3 6.81 -17.93 6.52
C HIS A 3 5.37 -17.40 6.69
N ILE A 4 4.56 -17.56 5.63
CA ILE A 4 3.20 -16.98 5.56
C ILE A 4 2.26 -17.65 6.58
N HIS A 5 2.43 -18.93 6.87
CA HIS A 5 1.60 -19.63 7.85
C HIS A 5 1.70 -18.99 9.25
N GLU A 6 2.90 -18.54 9.66
CA GLU A 6 3.09 -17.81 10.94
C GLU A 6 2.39 -16.44 10.89
N ALA A 7 2.62 -15.68 9.82
CA ALA A 7 2.02 -14.36 9.66
C ALA A 7 0.48 -14.44 9.69
N CYS A 8 -0.09 -15.47 9.04
CA CYS A 8 -1.53 -15.69 9.05
C CYS A 8 -2.06 -16.14 10.41
N ALA A 9 -1.34 -17.00 11.13
CA ALA A 9 -1.73 -17.40 12.46
C ALA A 9 -1.76 -16.21 13.45
N GLU A 10 -0.70 -15.40 13.44
CA GLU A 10 -0.62 -14.19 14.27
C GLU A 10 -1.72 -13.18 13.92
N SER A 11 -2.00 -12.98 12.63
CA SER A 11 -3.10 -12.11 12.20
C SER A 11 -4.47 -12.64 12.64
N GLN A 12 -4.66 -13.96 12.64
CA GLN A 12 -5.88 -14.61 13.11
C GLN A 12 -6.10 -14.39 14.60
N ASP A 13 -5.04 -14.59 15.39
CA ASP A 13 -5.09 -14.39 16.84
C ASP A 13 -5.40 -12.91 17.16
N TYR A 14 -4.76 -11.97 16.47
CA TYR A 14 -5.05 -10.54 16.61
C TYR A 14 -6.52 -10.20 16.28
N LEU A 15 -7.04 -10.69 15.16
CA LEU A 15 -8.44 -10.44 14.78
C LEU A 15 -9.43 -11.06 15.76
N PHE A 16 -9.10 -12.22 16.33
CA PHE A 16 -9.90 -12.86 17.35
C PHE A 16 -9.99 -12.00 18.63
N GLU A 17 -8.84 -11.52 19.12
CA GLU A 17 -8.79 -10.61 20.28
C GLU A 17 -9.51 -9.29 19.99
N LEU A 18 -9.28 -8.71 18.80
CA LEU A 18 -9.93 -7.48 18.38
C LEU A 18 -11.46 -7.61 18.40
N LYS A 19 -12.01 -8.71 17.86
CA LYS A 19 -13.46 -8.99 17.90
C LYS A 19 -14.02 -9.05 19.31
N GLN A 20 -13.29 -9.68 20.24
CA GLN A 20 -13.74 -9.73 21.64
C GLN A 20 -13.82 -8.34 22.30
N VAL A 21 -12.89 -7.45 21.96
CA VAL A 21 -12.89 -6.06 22.48
C VAL A 21 -14.00 -5.25 21.84
N THR A 22 -14.12 -5.30 20.51
CA THR A 22 -15.10 -4.50 19.77
C THR A 22 -16.53 -4.90 20.08
N GLN A 23 -16.81 -6.19 20.29
CA GLN A 23 -18.13 -6.67 20.74
C GLN A 23 -18.54 -6.12 22.11
N LYS A 24 -17.58 -6.03 23.06
CA LYS A 24 -17.85 -5.45 24.39
C LYS A 24 -18.13 -3.94 24.34
N LEU A 25 -17.62 -3.26 23.32
CA LEU A 25 -17.74 -1.82 23.14
C LEU A 25 -18.85 -1.43 22.16
N ASP A 26 -19.58 -2.39 21.63
CA ASP A 26 -20.58 -2.20 20.56
C ASP A 26 -20.02 -1.48 19.32
N ILE A 27 -18.80 -1.88 18.92
CA ILE A 27 -18.10 -1.35 17.75
C ILE A 27 -18.16 -2.37 16.60
N ASN A 28 -18.60 -1.95 15.43
CA ASN A 28 -18.56 -2.75 14.22
C ASN A 28 -17.25 -2.52 13.44
N ILE A 29 -16.72 -3.59 12.86
CA ILE A 29 -15.51 -3.54 12.02
C ILE A 29 -15.94 -3.58 10.55
N VAL A 30 -15.31 -2.75 9.71
CA VAL A 30 -15.48 -2.75 8.26
C VAL A 30 -14.12 -2.95 7.61
N SER A 31 -13.96 -4.05 6.88
CA SER A 31 -12.76 -4.31 6.08
C SER A 31 -12.87 -3.64 4.71
N ALA A 32 -12.49 -2.37 4.63
CA ALA A 32 -12.54 -1.57 3.41
C ALA A 32 -11.29 -0.70 3.27
N GLY A 33 -10.85 -0.44 2.05
CA GLY A 33 -9.69 0.41 1.78
C GLY A 33 -9.91 1.90 2.04
N PHE A 34 -11.17 2.32 2.14
CA PHE A 34 -11.58 3.69 2.43
C PHE A 34 -12.85 3.67 3.27
N ASP A 35 -13.01 4.64 4.20
CA ASP A 35 -14.23 4.77 5.01
C ASP A 35 -15.45 4.96 4.11
N PRO A 36 -16.39 3.99 4.06
CA PRO A 36 -17.53 4.07 3.17
C PRO A 36 -18.64 4.96 3.69
N ILE A 37 -18.61 5.38 4.94
CA ILE A 37 -19.73 5.96 5.68
C ILE A 37 -19.56 7.44 5.94
N SER A 38 -18.46 7.81 6.60
CA SER A 38 -18.29 9.12 7.20
C SER A 38 -17.82 10.17 6.19
N LYS A 39 -18.27 11.40 6.37
CA LYS A 39 -17.65 12.55 5.71
C LYS A 39 -16.39 12.97 6.45
N LEU A 40 -15.43 13.53 5.74
CA LEU A 40 -14.16 13.97 6.33
C LEU A 40 -14.36 14.85 7.59
N LYS A 41 -15.31 15.79 7.56
CA LYS A 41 -15.62 16.69 8.67
C LYS A 41 -16.22 16.01 9.92
N GLU A 42 -16.68 14.78 9.80
CA GLU A 42 -17.29 13.99 10.88
C GLU A 42 -16.23 13.17 11.64
N ILE A 43 -15.01 13.06 11.11
CA ILE A 43 -13.95 12.28 11.72
C ILE A 43 -13.15 13.16 12.65
N PRO A 44 -13.04 12.80 13.94
CA PRO A 44 -12.26 13.57 14.91
C PRO A 44 -10.75 13.51 14.59
N ASN A 45 -10.05 14.60 14.85
CA ASN A 45 -8.59 14.60 14.74
C ASN A 45 -7.97 13.71 15.82
N ASN A 46 -6.92 12.98 15.46
CA ASN A 46 -6.13 12.24 16.44
C ASN A 46 -5.44 13.26 17.42
N PRO A 47 -5.56 13.11 18.75
CA PRO A 47 -5.07 14.09 19.73
C PRO A 47 -3.55 14.11 19.90
N LYS A 48 -2.78 13.76 18.85
CA LYS A 48 -1.31 13.84 18.86
C LYS A 48 -0.87 15.09 18.10
N GLN A 49 0.05 15.85 18.66
CA GLN A 49 0.57 17.11 18.11
C GLN A 49 0.97 17.03 16.64
N ARG A 50 1.61 15.91 16.22
CA ARG A 50 1.99 15.71 14.81
C ARG A 50 0.79 15.73 13.86
N TYR A 51 -0.39 15.25 14.30
CA TYR A 51 -1.61 15.23 13.47
C TYR A 51 -2.21 16.63 13.31
N GLU A 52 -2.12 17.48 14.34
CA GLU A 52 -2.52 18.89 14.22
C GLU A 52 -1.69 19.61 13.15
N LEU A 53 -0.37 19.38 13.16
CA LEU A 53 0.53 19.94 12.16
C LEU A 53 0.23 19.40 10.78
N MET A 54 0.09 18.08 10.65
CA MET A 54 -0.23 17.42 9.38
C MET A 54 -1.56 17.91 8.82
N THR A 55 -2.57 18.09 9.65
CA THR A 55 -3.89 18.60 9.23
C THR A 55 -3.80 20.01 8.61
N LYS A 56 -2.87 20.83 9.08
CA LYS A 56 -2.62 22.16 8.52
C LYS A 56 -1.77 22.12 7.24
N ASP A 57 -0.79 21.24 7.20
CA ASP A 57 0.23 21.22 6.14
C ASP A 57 -0.15 20.34 4.93
N MET A 58 -0.82 19.22 5.15
CA MET A 58 -1.14 18.25 4.10
C MET A 58 -2.03 18.80 2.98
N PRO A 59 -3.08 19.60 3.26
CA PRO A 59 -3.94 20.16 2.21
C PRO A 59 -3.21 21.02 1.19
N LEU A 60 -2.10 21.62 1.57
CA LEU A 60 -1.26 22.42 0.68
C LEU A 60 -0.51 21.53 -0.36
N GLY A 61 -0.50 20.24 -0.19
CA GLY A 61 0.17 19.27 -1.05
C GLY A 61 -0.75 18.37 -1.86
N GLY A 62 -2.07 18.58 -1.83
CA GLY A 62 -3.02 17.79 -2.60
C GLY A 62 -4.43 17.88 -2.03
N GLU A 63 -5.42 17.90 -2.91
CA GLU A 63 -6.83 18.11 -2.57
C GLU A 63 -7.38 17.00 -1.63
N LEU A 64 -6.96 15.74 -1.84
CA LEU A 64 -7.42 14.60 -1.05
C LEU A 64 -6.43 14.17 0.05
N SER A 65 -5.48 15.04 0.42
CA SER A 65 -4.45 14.68 1.42
C SER A 65 -4.99 14.46 2.82
N LEU A 66 -6.08 15.10 3.21
CA LEU A 66 -6.76 14.83 4.48
C LEU A 66 -7.56 13.52 4.43
N ASP A 67 -8.18 13.20 3.30
CA ASP A 67 -8.82 11.90 3.08
C ASP A 67 -7.81 10.76 3.20
N MET A 68 -6.61 10.94 2.63
CA MET A 68 -5.51 9.99 2.78
C MET A 68 -5.18 9.75 4.25
N MET A 69 -5.10 10.82 5.04
CA MET A 69 -4.68 10.76 6.44
C MET A 69 -5.74 10.19 7.38
N TYR A 70 -7.02 10.45 7.12
CA TYR A 70 -8.12 10.15 8.04
C TYR A 70 -9.03 8.99 7.61
N ARG A 71 -9.12 8.70 6.31
CA ARG A 71 -10.15 7.81 5.77
C ARG A 71 -9.61 6.60 5.02
N THR A 72 -8.29 6.52 4.76
CA THR A 72 -7.71 5.38 4.04
C THR A 72 -7.23 4.29 4.98
N CYS A 73 -7.45 3.04 4.58
CA CYS A 73 -6.93 1.86 5.23
C CYS A 73 -6.32 0.91 4.18
N GLY A 74 -5.10 0.46 4.40
CA GLY A 74 -4.39 -0.39 3.44
C GLY A 74 -3.63 -1.51 4.12
N THR A 75 -3.51 -2.63 3.42
CA THR A 75 -2.60 -3.71 3.80
C THR A 75 -1.19 -3.33 3.39
N GLN A 76 -0.24 -3.42 4.31
CA GLN A 76 1.18 -3.18 4.07
C GLN A 76 1.96 -4.47 4.24
N LEU A 77 2.96 -4.67 3.38
CA LEU A 77 3.85 -5.82 3.43
C LEU A 77 5.30 -5.35 3.39
N ASN A 78 6.11 -5.86 4.29
CA ASN A 78 7.55 -5.58 4.35
C ASN A 78 8.32 -6.76 3.77
N ILE A 79 9.21 -6.47 2.83
CA ILE A 79 10.03 -7.44 2.09
C ILE A 79 11.50 -7.14 2.35
N ASP A 80 12.24 -8.14 2.81
CA ASP A 80 13.69 -8.03 2.98
C ASP A 80 14.42 -8.18 1.64
N TYR A 81 15.66 -7.72 1.63
CA TYR A 81 16.61 -7.90 0.53
C TYR A 81 18.00 -8.25 1.08
N ASN A 82 18.77 -9.02 0.31
CA ASN A 82 20.07 -9.54 0.74
C ASN A 82 21.25 -8.72 0.21
N SER A 83 21.04 -7.95 -0.83
CA SER A 83 22.07 -7.13 -1.49
C SER A 83 21.41 -5.97 -2.24
N GLU A 84 22.23 -5.04 -2.72
CA GLU A 84 21.75 -3.96 -3.60
C GLU A 84 21.16 -4.51 -4.92
N GLU A 85 21.77 -5.53 -5.51
CA GLU A 85 21.24 -6.18 -6.71
C GLU A 85 19.85 -6.80 -6.45
N ASP A 86 19.69 -7.51 -5.34
CA ASP A 86 18.41 -8.08 -4.93
C ASP A 86 17.36 -6.99 -4.67
N PHE A 87 17.76 -5.89 -4.02
CA PHE A 87 16.92 -4.70 -3.85
C PHE A 87 16.47 -4.14 -5.20
N ILE A 88 17.39 -3.92 -6.14
CA ILE A 88 17.09 -3.35 -7.46
C ILE A 88 16.04 -4.20 -8.19
N LYS A 89 16.24 -5.53 -8.24
CA LYS A 89 15.29 -6.44 -8.87
C LYS A 89 13.91 -6.39 -8.20
N LYS A 90 13.87 -6.54 -6.88
CA LYS A 90 12.61 -6.53 -6.11
C LYS A 90 11.90 -5.19 -6.22
N PHE A 91 12.62 -4.07 -6.08
CA PHE A 91 12.05 -2.74 -6.12
C PHE A 91 11.49 -2.40 -7.51
N LYS A 92 12.18 -2.82 -8.59
CA LYS A 92 11.70 -2.71 -9.96
C LYS A 92 10.39 -3.47 -10.16
N ILE A 93 10.32 -4.72 -9.70
CA ILE A 93 9.12 -5.54 -9.80
C ILE A 93 7.95 -4.88 -9.07
N VAL A 94 8.10 -4.58 -7.76
CA VAL A 94 6.98 -4.09 -6.95
C VAL A 94 6.44 -2.75 -7.45
N ASN A 95 7.29 -1.86 -7.97
CA ASN A 95 6.84 -0.61 -8.57
C ASN A 95 6.12 -0.82 -9.92
N SER A 96 6.60 -1.73 -10.73
CA SER A 96 6.01 -2.00 -12.05
C SER A 96 4.63 -2.65 -11.96
N ILE A 97 4.39 -3.48 -10.93
CA ILE A 97 3.12 -4.20 -10.76
C ILE A 97 2.10 -3.46 -9.88
N VAL A 98 2.39 -2.23 -9.44
CA VAL A 98 1.43 -1.41 -8.67
C VAL A 98 0.05 -1.33 -9.33
N PRO A 99 -0.09 -1.10 -10.65
CA PRO A 99 -1.41 -1.08 -11.28
C PRO A 99 -2.19 -2.39 -11.12
N ILE A 100 -1.49 -3.52 -11.19
CA ILE A 100 -2.08 -4.86 -11.02
C ILE A 100 -2.49 -5.07 -9.57
N SER A 101 -1.65 -4.66 -8.62
CA SER A 101 -1.97 -4.71 -7.18
C SER A 101 -3.22 -3.89 -6.86
N ILE A 102 -3.33 -2.66 -7.39
CA ILE A 102 -4.51 -1.81 -7.22
C ILE A 102 -5.77 -2.49 -7.74
N ALA A 103 -5.71 -3.06 -8.95
CA ALA A 103 -6.86 -3.72 -9.55
C ALA A 103 -7.26 -5.00 -8.79
N LEU A 104 -6.28 -5.84 -8.44
CA LEU A 104 -6.49 -7.16 -7.82
C LEU A 104 -7.03 -7.05 -6.39
N PHE A 105 -6.56 -6.06 -5.63
CA PHE A 105 -6.95 -5.84 -4.23
C PHE A 105 -7.94 -4.70 -4.04
N ALA A 106 -8.60 -4.21 -5.12
CA ALA A 106 -9.58 -3.15 -5.02
C ALA A 106 -10.70 -3.48 -4.03
N ASN A 107 -10.91 -2.61 -3.03
CA ASN A 107 -11.92 -2.78 -1.98
C ASN A 107 -12.35 -1.43 -1.37
N SER A 108 -12.59 -0.40 -2.19
CA SER A 108 -13.01 0.92 -1.70
C SER A 108 -13.92 1.66 -2.69
N ALA A 109 -14.98 0.97 -3.12
CA ALA A 109 -15.90 1.48 -4.15
C ALA A 109 -17.07 2.31 -3.60
N ILE A 110 -17.27 2.37 -2.28
CA ILE A 110 -18.32 3.15 -1.63
C ILE A 110 -17.68 4.32 -0.88
N VAL A 111 -18.21 5.52 -1.06
CA VAL A 111 -17.73 6.77 -0.46
C VAL A 111 -18.95 7.57 0.01
N GLU A 112 -18.96 7.96 1.28
CA GLU A 112 -20.05 8.75 1.87
C GLU A 112 -21.45 8.18 1.56
N LYS A 113 -21.57 6.85 1.76
CA LYS A 113 -22.81 6.09 1.51
C LYS A 113 -23.29 6.12 0.05
N LYS A 114 -22.36 6.28 -0.91
CA LYS A 114 -22.67 6.31 -2.35
C LYS A 114 -21.65 5.47 -3.12
N LYS A 115 -22.11 4.84 -4.20
CA LYS A 115 -21.23 4.19 -5.16
C LYS A 115 -20.30 5.22 -5.81
N SER A 116 -19.01 5.00 -5.72
CA SER A 116 -17.98 5.75 -6.44
C SER A 116 -17.83 5.23 -7.88
N LYS A 117 -17.23 6.02 -8.75
CA LYS A 117 -16.75 5.56 -10.06
C LYS A 117 -15.48 4.73 -9.97
N TYR A 118 -14.78 4.79 -8.84
CA TYR A 118 -13.54 4.06 -8.61
C TYR A 118 -13.81 2.74 -7.88
N LEU A 119 -13.12 1.68 -8.28
CA LEU A 119 -13.08 0.40 -7.58
C LEU A 119 -12.13 0.49 -6.37
N SER A 120 -11.00 1.20 -6.53
CA SER A 120 -10.12 1.59 -5.43
C SER A 120 -10.09 3.11 -5.29
N TYR A 121 -11.05 3.67 -4.53
CA TYR A 121 -11.05 5.10 -4.22
C TYR A 121 -9.85 5.48 -3.35
N ARG A 122 -9.39 4.58 -2.48
CA ARG A 122 -8.15 4.74 -1.72
C ARG A 122 -6.97 5.06 -2.64
N SER A 123 -6.78 4.28 -3.70
CA SER A 123 -5.67 4.52 -4.64
C SER A 123 -5.81 5.86 -5.37
N LYS A 124 -7.04 6.28 -5.70
CA LYS A 124 -7.29 7.63 -6.24
C LYS A 124 -6.87 8.73 -5.24
N VAL A 125 -7.17 8.54 -3.97
CA VAL A 125 -6.75 9.46 -2.90
C VAL A 125 -5.22 9.55 -2.81
N TRP A 126 -4.53 8.42 -2.83
CA TRP A 126 -3.06 8.38 -2.81
C TRP A 126 -2.41 9.03 -4.03
N GLN A 127 -3.00 8.87 -5.22
CA GLN A 127 -2.56 9.57 -6.44
C GLN A 127 -2.73 11.10 -6.37
N SER A 128 -3.61 11.58 -5.49
CA SER A 128 -3.94 13.00 -5.35
C SER A 128 -3.18 13.71 -4.21
N THR A 129 -2.19 13.05 -3.61
CA THR A 129 -1.33 13.66 -2.60
C THR A 129 0.10 13.83 -3.12
N SER A 130 0.70 15.01 -2.89
CA SER A 130 2.05 15.34 -3.38
C SER A 130 3.17 14.49 -2.75
N ARG A 131 2.88 13.81 -1.65
CA ARG A 131 3.84 12.98 -0.93
C ARG A 131 3.68 11.48 -1.25
N GLY A 132 2.67 11.13 -2.03
CA GLY A 132 2.33 9.77 -2.42
C GLY A 132 2.70 9.45 -3.86
N GLY A 133 2.08 8.38 -4.37
CA GLY A 133 2.12 8.00 -5.76
C GLY A 133 3.32 7.15 -6.15
N LEU A 134 3.57 7.12 -7.44
CA LEU A 134 4.58 6.29 -8.08
C LEU A 134 5.60 7.18 -8.81
N PRO A 135 6.69 7.60 -8.14
CA PRO A 135 7.69 8.50 -8.71
C PRO A 135 8.36 7.93 -9.96
N LYS A 136 8.54 8.76 -10.99
CA LYS A 136 9.17 8.34 -12.26
C LYS A 136 10.60 7.84 -12.07
N ILE A 137 11.33 8.39 -11.11
CA ILE A 137 12.71 7.98 -10.80
C ILE A 137 12.81 6.50 -10.40
N PHE A 138 11.74 5.89 -9.87
CA PHE A 138 11.73 4.47 -9.51
C PHE A 138 11.80 3.52 -10.72
N PHE A 139 11.66 4.04 -11.93
CA PHE A 139 11.77 3.31 -13.20
C PHE A 139 13.07 3.60 -13.97
N GLU A 140 13.95 4.40 -13.41
CA GLU A 140 15.28 4.64 -13.94
C GLU A 140 16.27 3.60 -13.40
N GLU A 141 17.54 3.74 -13.74
CA GLU A 141 18.58 2.92 -13.12
C GLU A 141 18.74 3.31 -11.65
N LEU A 142 17.95 2.69 -10.78
CA LEU A 142 17.89 2.97 -9.35
C LEU A 142 18.84 2.05 -8.59
N ASP A 143 19.68 2.65 -7.76
CA ASP A 143 20.56 2.01 -6.76
C ASP A 143 20.33 2.67 -5.39
N PHE A 144 21.07 2.27 -4.36
CA PHE A 144 20.94 2.87 -3.03
C PHE A 144 21.31 4.34 -3.01
N GLU A 145 22.30 4.75 -3.80
CA GLU A 145 22.76 6.15 -3.85
C GLU A 145 21.66 7.05 -4.46
N LYS A 146 21.10 6.66 -5.60
CA LYS A 146 20.01 7.40 -6.26
C LYS A 146 18.74 7.43 -5.40
N TYR A 147 18.45 6.34 -4.68
CA TYR A 147 17.36 6.35 -3.73
C TYR A 147 17.63 7.30 -2.55
N ALA A 148 18.85 7.33 -2.03
CA ALA A 148 19.26 8.29 -1.00
C ALA A 148 19.15 9.73 -1.50
N GLU A 149 19.60 10.00 -2.74
CA GLU A 149 19.42 11.31 -3.38
C GLU A 149 17.94 11.72 -3.49
N PHE A 150 17.06 10.78 -3.87
CA PHE A 150 15.62 11.04 -3.87
C PHE A 150 15.13 11.42 -2.47
N VAL A 151 15.53 10.69 -1.43
CA VAL A 151 15.12 10.93 -0.04
C VAL A 151 15.63 12.29 0.47
N ILE A 152 16.91 12.61 0.28
CA ILE A 152 17.48 13.88 0.80
C ILE A 152 16.94 15.11 0.08
N ASN A 153 16.55 14.98 -1.18
CA ASN A 153 15.90 16.06 -1.95
C ASN A 153 14.37 16.12 -1.74
N PHE A 154 13.79 15.15 -1.00
CA PHE A 154 12.37 15.15 -0.72
C PHE A 154 12.01 16.21 0.35
N PRO A 155 10.89 16.95 0.20
CA PRO A 155 10.50 17.95 1.20
C PRO A 155 10.23 17.34 2.57
N ILE A 156 10.74 17.98 3.64
CA ILE A 156 10.44 17.58 5.02
C ILE A 156 8.97 17.91 5.33
N LEU A 157 8.29 17.02 6.05
CA LEU A 157 6.94 17.32 6.54
C LEU A 157 7.02 18.05 7.88
N PHE A 158 7.74 17.47 8.83
CA PHE A 158 7.98 18.07 10.14
C PHE A 158 9.31 17.61 10.74
N ILE A 159 9.81 18.37 11.69
CA ILE A 159 11.01 18.10 12.48
C ILE A 159 10.62 18.07 13.94
N GLN A 160 11.14 17.14 14.70
CA GLN A 160 11.01 17.14 16.16
C GLN A 160 12.18 17.92 16.78
N HIS A 161 11.86 18.95 17.57
CA HIS A 161 12.83 19.79 18.26
C HIS A 161 12.28 20.19 19.63
N GLU A 162 13.06 19.97 20.70
CA GLU A 162 12.72 20.31 22.10
C GLU A 162 11.31 19.84 22.53
N GLY A 163 10.95 18.61 22.12
CA GLY A 163 9.65 18.01 22.45
C GLY A 163 8.45 18.48 21.61
N ALA A 164 8.66 19.43 20.68
CA ALA A 164 7.63 19.94 19.78
C ALA A 164 7.86 19.48 18.32
N TYR A 165 6.76 19.44 17.54
CA TYR A 165 6.83 19.25 16.08
C TYR A 165 6.78 20.60 15.38
N ILE A 166 7.74 20.85 14.47
CA ILE A 166 7.86 22.08 13.69
C ILE A 166 7.67 21.72 12.22
N SER A 167 6.86 22.51 11.48
CA SER A 167 6.72 22.34 10.03
C SER A 167 8.05 22.53 9.31
N GLY A 168 8.46 21.50 8.56
CA GLY A 168 9.66 21.49 7.74
C GLY A 168 9.41 21.76 6.26
N ARG A 169 8.15 21.96 5.85
CA ARG A 169 7.67 21.94 4.47
C ARG A 169 8.46 22.81 3.48
N LYS A 170 9.05 23.90 3.93
CA LYS A 170 9.84 24.82 3.07
C LYS A 170 11.25 24.30 2.74
N TYR A 171 11.66 23.22 3.40
CA TYR A 171 13.01 22.69 3.36
C TYR A 171 13.01 21.26 2.85
N THR A 172 14.08 20.87 2.15
CA THR A 172 14.41 19.47 1.88
C THR A 172 15.23 18.91 3.03
N PHE A 173 15.40 17.58 3.08
CA PHE A 173 16.31 16.99 4.06
C PHE A 173 17.77 17.42 3.80
N LYS A 174 18.13 17.69 2.53
CA LYS A 174 19.42 18.29 2.16
C LYS A 174 19.64 19.66 2.83
N ASP A 175 18.63 20.53 2.80
CA ASP A 175 18.71 21.82 3.49
C ASP A 175 18.93 21.67 5.01
N PHE A 176 18.34 20.62 5.60
CA PHE A 176 18.58 20.27 7.01
C PHE A 176 20.04 19.85 7.24
N MET A 177 20.58 18.99 6.37
CA MET A 177 21.99 18.57 6.43
C MET A 177 22.96 19.76 6.29
N GLU A 178 22.61 20.75 5.51
CA GLU A 178 23.38 21.97 5.25
C GLU A 178 23.17 23.07 6.35
N GLY A 179 22.39 22.79 7.40
CA GLY A 179 22.16 23.72 8.52
C GLY A 179 21.36 24.96 8.17
N LYS A 180 20.44 24.87 7.19
CA LYS A 180 19.65 26.01 6.69
C LYS A 180 18.34 26.25 7.45
N ILE A 181 18.10 25.56 8.57
CA ILE A 181 16.83 25.61 9.30
C ILE A 181 16.99 26.41 10.60
N ASP A 182 16.86 27.72 10.52
CA ASP A 182 17.05 28.67 11.66
C ASP A 182 16.17 28.32 12.87
N LYS A 183 14.93 27.85 12.64
CA LYS A 183 13.97 27.54 13.70
C LYS A 183 14.42 26.47 14.69
N ILE A 184 15.44 25.70 14.35
CA ILE A 184 16.03 24.65 15.19
C ILE A 184 17.49 24.95 15.55
N GLY A 185 17.92 26.24 15.45
CA GLY A 185 19.29 26.65 15.75
C GLY A 185 20.32 26.09 14.78
N ASN A 186 19.92 25.81 13.54
CA ASN A 186 20.80 25.27 12.48
C ASN A 186 21.52 23.96 12.88
N ARG A 187 20.98 23.21 13.84
CA ARG A 187 21.59 21.93 14.24
C ARG A 187 21.62 20.94 13.07
N PRO A 188 22.58 20.02 13.01
CA PRO A 188 22.59 18.93 12.04
C PRO A 188 21.46 17.92 12.32
N PRO A 189 21.00 17.18 11.32
CA PRO A 189 20.04 16.10 11.51
C PRO A 189 20.65 14.94 12.29
N THR A 190 19.81 14.24 13.03
CA THR A 190 20.13 12.99 13.72
C THR A 190 19.59 11.80 12.92
N GLU A 191 19.98 10.58 13.30
CA GLU A 191 19.40 9.34 12.74
C GLU A 191 17.88 9.27 12.95
N ASN A 192 17.37 9.77 14.08
CA ASN A 192 15.95 9.84 14.35
C ASN A 192 15.22 10.82 13.42
N ASP A 193 15.85 11.93 13.04
CA ASP A 193 15.30 12.86 12.06
C ASP A 193 15.20 12.20 10.68
N LEU A 194 16.20 11.43 10.25
CA LEU A 194 16.16 10.66 9.01
C LEU A 194 15.06 9.60 9.03
N THR A 195 14.95 8.84 10.12
CA THR A 195 13.91 7.82 10.30
C THR A 195 12.51 8.45 10.24
N THR A 196 12.34 9.60 10.89
CA THR A 196 11.11 10.37 10.85
C THR A 196 10.81 10.86 9.44
N HIS A 197 11.80 11.41 8.74
CA HIS A 197 11.65 11.89 7.37
C HIS A 197 11.23 10.75 6.41
N LEU A 198 11.93 9.61 6.44
CA LEU A 198 11.56 8.40 5.69
C LEU A 198 10.11 7.96 5.96
N SER A 199 9.65 8.08 7.21
CA SER A 199 8.29 7.71 7.59
C SER A 199 7.21 8.60 6.95
N THR A 200 7.58 9.79 6.48
CA THR A 200 6.67 10.79 5.87
C THR A 200 6.70 10.82 4.34
N ILE A 201 7.46 9.94 3.70
CA ILE A 201 7.43 9.71 2.25
C ILE A 201 6.37 8.64 2.00
N PHE A 202 5.26 9.01 1.34
CA PHE A 202 4.06 8.17 1.21
C PHE A 202 3.92 7.53 -0.17
N THR A 203 5.05 7.21 -0.84
CA THR A 203 5.04 6.51 -2.13
C THR A 203 4.39 5.11 -2.02
N GLU A 204 3.92 4.56 -3.15
CA GLU A 204 3.28 3.24 -3.22
C GLU A 204 4.19 2.11 -2.72
N ASN A 205 5.49 2.26 -2.96
CA ASN A 205 6.52 1.46 -2.34
C ASN A 205 7.62 2.38 -1.82
N ARG A 206 8.23 2.03 -0.71
CA ARG A 206 9.35 2.80 -0.16
C ARG A 206 10.44 1.90 0.42
N LEU A 207 11.68 2.34 0.31
CA LEU A 207 12.81 1.69 0.95
C LEU A 207 13.05 2.29 2.33
N LYS A 208 13.18 1.41 3.29
CA LYS A 208 13.71 1.64 4.64
C LYS A 208 14.82 0.62 4.89
N LYS A 209 14.82 -0.06 6.06
CA LYS A 209 15.63 -1.29 6.27
C LYS A 209 15.06 -2.48 5.48
N TYR A 210 13.91 -2.32 4.87
CA TYR A 210 13.15 -3.27 4.06
C TYR A 210 12.38 -2.50 2.98
N ILE A 211 11.89 -3.20 1.97
CA ILE A 211 10.98 -2.63 0.98
C ILE A 211 9.57 -2.74 1.56
N GLU A 212 8.88 -1.61 1.73
CA GLU A 212 7.52 -1.54 2.24
C GLU A 212 6.54 -1.34 1.08
N LEU A 213 5.68 -2.33 0.83
CA LEU A 213 4.64 -2.32 -0.19
C LEU A 213 3.35 -1.78 0.42
N ARG A 214 2.65 -0.86 -0.26
CA ARG A 214 1.55 -0.08 0.30
C ARG A 214 0.34 0.06 -0.63
N SER A 215 0.38 -0.51 -1.82
CA SER A 215 -0.61 -0.30 -2.89
C SER A 215 -1.93 -1.07 -2.71
N MET A 216 -2.01 -2.01 -1.76
CA MET A 216 -3.21 -2.82 -1.54
C MET A 216 -4.23 -2.09 -0.66
N ASP A 217 -5.51 -2.12 -1.05
CA ASP A 217 -6.60 -1.82 -0.15
C ASP A 217 -6.64 -2.85 0.97
N THR A 218 -7.11 -2.47 2.17
CA THR A 218 -7.37 -3.46 3.21
C THR A 218 -8.57 -4.32 2.83
N CYS A 219 -8.59 -5.57 3.28
CA CYS A 219 -9.65 -6.52 2.98
C CYS A 219 -9.89 -7.46 4.16
N GLY A 220 -10.99 -8.20 4.12
CA GLY A 220 -11.36 -9.16 5.14
C GLY A 220 -10.40 -10.34 5.24
N TRP A 221 -10.64 -11.21 6.21
CA TRP A 221 -9.78 -12.34 6.54
C TRP A 221 -9.38 -13.21 5.34
N ASP A 222 -10.34 -13.55 4.48
CA ASP A 222 -10.11 -14.43 3.32
C ASP A 222 -9.09 -13.86 2.31
N CYS A 223 -8.93 -12.55 2.31
CA CYS A 223 -8.03 -11.82 1.43
C CYS A 223 -6.69 -11.47 2.10
N LEU A 224 -6.68 -11.26 3.43
CA LEU A 224 -5.55 -10.67 4.15
C LEU A 224 -4.22 -11.42 3.90
N CYS A 225 -4.23 -12.74 3.91
CA CYS A 225 -3.05 -13.56 3.68
C CYS A 225 -2.69 -13.74 2.21
N SER A 226 -3.59 -13.38 1.28
CA SER A 226 -3.35 -13.51 -0.16
C SER A 226 -2.30 -12.52 -0.66
N GLY A 227 -2.26 -11.31 -0.09
CA GLY A 227 -1.26 -10.30 -0.44
C GLY A 227 0.16 -10.80 -0.16
N PRO A 228 0.50 -11.16 1.09
CA PRO A 228 1.78 -11.79 1.41
C PRO A 228 2.10 -12.98 0.51
N ALA A 229 1.16 -13.91 0.29
CA ALA A 229 1.39 -15.07 -0.55
C ALA A 229 1.74 -14.70 -1.99
N PHE A 230 1.01 -13.76 -2.57
CA PHE A 230 1.23 -13.27 -3.94
C PHE A 230 2.62 -12.67 -4.10
N PHE A 231 3.03 -11.77 -3.21
CA PHE A 231 4.33 -11.11 -3.34
C PHE A 231 5.49 -12.04 -2.94
N ILE A 232 5.37 -12.84 -1.89
CA ILE A 232 6.43 -13.73 -1.44
C ILE A 232 6.72 -14.81 -2.49
N GLY A 233 5.69 -15.39 -3.10
CA GLY A 233 5.87 -16.37 -4.17
C GLY A 233 6.72 -15.82 -5.33
N MET A 234 6.47 -14.57 -5.74
CA MET A 234 7.24 -13.92 -6.79
C MET A 234 8.65 -13.52 -6.33
N LEU A 235 8.75 -12.83 -5.18
CA LEU A 235 9.98 -12.12 -4.79
C LEU A 235 11.02 -13.00 -4.07
N TYR A 236 10.60 -14.13 -3.50
CA TYR A 236 11.50 -15.08 -2.83
C TYR A 236 11.55 -16.45 -3.52
N GLY A 237 10.48 -16.86 -4.18
CA GLY A 237 10.42 -18.17 -4.83
C GLY A 237 10.75 -18.15 -6.32
N ASN A 238 10.49 -17.04 -7.01
CA ASN A 238 10.57 -16.98 -8.47
C ASN A 238 11.07 -15.64 -9.03
N LEU A 239 11.99 -14.97 -8.31
CA LEU A 239 12.43 -13.60 -8.57
C LEU A 239 12.93 -13.37 -10.00
N ASP A 240 13.83 -14.25 -10.49
CA ASP A 240 14.51 -14.02 -11.76
C ASP A 240 13.55 -14.15 -12.96
N GLU A 241 12.65 -15.15 -12.96
CA GLU A 241 11.64 -15.31 -14.02
C GLU A 241 10.68 -14.12 -14.06
N VAL A 242 10.25 -13.64 -12.89
CA VAL A 242 9.41 -12.44 -12.79
C VAL A 242 10.15 -11.20 -13.26
N TYR A 243 11.41 -11.03 -12.85
CA TYR A 243 12.24 -9.91 -13.25
C TYR A 243 12.49 -9.88 -14.75
N GLU A 244 12.74 -11.04 -15.39
CA GLU A 244 12.94 -11.13 -16.84
C GLU A 244 11.73 -10.62 -17.65
N ILE A 245 10.52 -10.83 -17.15
CA ILE A 245 9.29 -10.33 -17.77
C ILE A 245 9.14 -8.83 -17.52
N ILE A 246 9.23 -8.42 -16.26
CA ILE A 246 8.91 -7.06 -15.79
C ILE A 246 9.96 -6.05 -16.23
N SER A 247 11.24 -6.43 -16.33
CA SER A 247 12.33 -5.51 -16.74
C SER A 247 12.15 -4.93 -18.13
N LYS A 248 11.38 -5.63 -18.99
CA LYS A 248 11.07 -5.23 -20.37
C LYS A 248 9.91 -4.23 -20.48
N TRP A 249 9.24 -3.91 -19.35
CA TRP A 249 8.06 -3.05 -19.37
C TRP A 249 8.42 -1.57 -19.51
N ASP A 250 7.66 -0.87 -20.37
CA ASP A 250 7.80 0.57 -20.58
C ASP A 250 7.24 1.38 -19.40
N LYS A 251 8.06 2.30 -18.88
CA LYS A 251 7.70 3.12 -17.71
C LYS A 251 6.48 4.00 -17.94
N SER A 252 6.29 4.52 -19.17
CA SER A 252 5.15 5.39 -19.46
C SER A 252 3.85 4.60 -19.44
N LYS A 253 3.87 3.36 -19.93
CA LYS A 253 2.71 2.46 -19.90
C LYS A 253 2.38 2.03 -18.46
N ILE A 254 3.39 1.80 -17.61
CA ILE A 254 3.17 1.51 -16.19
C ILE A 254 2.51 2.69 -15.49
N ILE A 255 3.02 3.91 -15.70
CA ILE A 255 2.48 5.12 -15.09
C ILE A 255 1.04 5.40 -15.58
N ASN A 256 0.76 5.22 -16.86
CA ASN A 256 -0.59 5.38 -17.39
C ASN A 256 -1.55 4.35 -16.80
N ALA A 257 -1.14 3.08 -16.75
CA ALA A 257 -1.94 2.04 -16.10
C ALA A 257 -2.16 2.33 -14.61
N TYR A 258 -1.15 2.84 -13.90
CA TYR A 258 -1.28 3.27 -12.50
C TYR A 258 -2.37 4.34 -12.32
N LEU A 259 -2.43 5.33 -13.20
CA LEU A 259 -3.45 6.40 -13.13
C LEU A 259 -4.87 5.90 -13.43
N GLU A 260 -5.01 4.90 -14.28
CA GLU A 260 -6.30 4.36 -14.73
C GLU A 260 -6.83 3.22 -13.84
N ALA A 261 -5.96 2.42 -13.24
CA ALA A 261 -6.32 1.21 -12.49
C ALA A 261 -7.36 1.44 -11.38
N PRO A 262 -7.36 2.55 -10.61
CA PRO A 262 -8.36 2.78 -9.59
C PRO A 262 -9.80 2.83 -10.12
N GLU A 263 -10.00 3.31 -11.34
CA GLU A 263 -11.32 3.43 -11.97
C GLU A 263 -11.66 2.21 -12.84
N LYS A 264 -10.73 1.80 -13.73
CA LYS A 264 -10.97 0.76 -14.73
C LYS A 264 -10.73 -0.67 -14.21
N GLY A 265 -10.03 -0.83 -13.08
CA GLY A 265 -9.70 -2.15 -12.51
C GLY A 265 -9.03 -3.05 -13.54
N PHE A 266 -9.51 -4.27 -13.69
CA PHE A 266 -8.98 -5.25 -14.64
C PHE A 266 -9.05 -4.84 -16.11
N ASN A 267 -9.92 -3.89 -16.48
CA ASN A 267 -10.01 -3.40 -17.86
C ASN A 267 -8.90 -2.41 -18.25
N THR A 268 -8.07 -2.00 -17.32
CA THR A 268 -6.90 -1.15 -17.58
C THR A 268 -5.89 -1.87 -18.46
N GLN A 269 -5.33 -1.16 -19.45
CA GLN A 269 -4.35 -1.73 -20.40
C GLN A 269 -2.92 -1.51 -19.92
N LEU A 270 -2.11 -2.56 -19.96
CA LEU A 270 -0.69 -2.54 -19.64
C LEU A 270 0.06 -3.45 -20.62
N MET A 271 1.08 -2.92 -21.32
CA MET A 271 1.91 -3.67 -22.26
C MET A 271 1.12 -4.46 -23.31
N GLY A 272 -0.02 -3.91 -23.79
CA GLY A 272 -0.84 -4.52 -24.85
C GLY A 272 -1.79 -5.65 -24.37
N LYS A 273 -1.91 -5.82 -23.06
CA LYS A 273 -2.86 -6.74 -22.40
C LYS A 273 -3.62 -6.00 -21.32
N ASP A 274 -4.76 -6.51 -20.91
CA ASP A 274 -5.48 -6.00 -19.73
C ASP A 274 -4.81 -6.44 -18.42
N LEU A 275 -5.16 -5.79 -17.31
CA LEU A 275 -4.61 -6.14 -16.01
C LEU A 275 -5.07 -7.51 -15.51
N LEU A 276 -6.18 -8.05 -16.00
CA LEU A 276 -6.61 -9.41 -15.66
C LEU A 276 -5.63 -10.44 -16.19
N TYR A 277 -5.19 -10.30 -17.44
CA TYR A 277 -4.16 -11.15 -18.04
C TYR A 277 -2.88 -11.13 -17.19
N TRP A 278 -2.42 -9.94 -16.81
CA TRP A 278 -1.21 -9.82 -16.01
C TRP A 278 -1.38 -10.33 -14.58
N ALA A 279 -2.55 -10.12 -13.96
CA ALA A 279 -2.86 -10.67 -12.64
C ALA A 279 -2.82 -12.20 -12.65
N SER A 280 -3.42 -12.84 -13.68
CA SER A 280 -3.36 -14.29 -13.85
C SER A 280 -1.93 -14.79 -14.06
N THR A 281 -1.17 -14.14 -14.95
CA THR A 281 0.23 -14.51 -15.23
C THR A 281 1.09 -14.43 -13.97
N LEU A 282 0.97 -13.34 -13.19
CA LEU A 282 1.74 -13.14 -11.96
C LEU A 282 1.27 -14.06 -10.84
N LEU A 283 -0.01 -14.42 -10.79
CA LEU A 283 -0.51 -15.40 -9.83
C LEU A 283 0.08 -16.79 -10.08
N ASP A 284 0.18 -17.21 -11.34
CA ASP A 284 0.81 -18.49 -11.73
C ASP A 284 2.31 -18.50 -11.38
N LEU A 285 3.02 -17.38 -11.62
CA LEU A 285 4.42 -17.24 -11.26
C LEU A 285 4.62 -17.25 -9.72
N SER A 286 3.73 -16.60 -8.99
CA SER A 286 3.71 -16.64 -7.53
C SER A 286 3.48 -18.06 -7.01
N LYS A 287 2.50 -18.76 -7.56
CA LYS A 287 2.19 -20.17 -7.21
C LYS A 287 3.41 -21.06 -7.41
N LYS A 288 4.04 -21.01 -8.60
CA LYS A 288 5.29 -21.73 -8.88
C LYS A 288 6.38 -21.39 -7.84
N GLY A 289 6.51 -20.13 -7.45
CA GLY A 289 7.49 -19.71 -6.45
C GLY A 289 7.21 -20.27 -5.06
N LEU A 290 5.95 -20.30 -4.62
CA LEU A 290 5.57 -20.91 -3.35
C LEU A 290 5.76 -22.43 -3.36
N GLU A 291 5.50 -23.08 -4.49
CA GLU A 291 5.78 -24.52 -4.69
C GLU A 291 7.28 -24.81 -4.59
N LYS A 292 8.15 -23.98 -5.21
CA LYS A 292 9.62 -24.10 -5.10
C LYS A 292 10.12 -23.90 -3.66
N ARG A 293 9.48 -23.02 -2.88
CA ARG A 293 9.82 -22.79 -1.47
C ARG A 293 9.49 -23.99 -0.59
N ASP A 294 8.49 -24.75 -0.97
CA ASP A 294 8.03 -26.01 -0.33
C ASP A 294 7.81 -25.89 1.19
N ILE A 295 7.27 -24.77 1.65
CA ILE A 295 6.98 -24.54 3.06
C ILE A 295 5.59 -25.08 3.40
N LEU A 296 5.56 -26.09 4.28
CA LEU A 296 4.35 -26.77 4.67
C LEU A 296 3.95 -26.40 6.11
N ASN A 297 2.65 -26.31 6.35
CA ASN A 297 2.13 -26.20 7.72
C ASN A 297 2.08 -27.57 8.42
N LYS A 298 1.67 -27.59 9.70
CA LYS A 298 1.54 -28.83 10.51
C LYS A 298 0.58 -29.88 9.89
N ARG A 299 -0.26 -29.50 8.93
CA ARG A 299 -1.21 -30.39 8.21
C ARG A 299 -0.70 -30.77 6.82
N GLY A 300 0.57 -30.53 6.51
CA GLY A 300 1.18 -30.82 5.22
C GLY A 300 0.64 -29.96 4.06
N LYS A 301 0.04 -28.79 4.33
CA LYS A 301 -0.44 -27.86 3.29
C LYS A 301 0.61 -26.80 2.97
N ASN A 302 0.90 -26.64 1.68
CA ASN A 302 1.81 -25.64 1.15
C ASN A 302 1.19 -24.22 1.25
N GLU A 303 2.03 -23.18 1.27
CA GLU A 303 1.62 -21.78 1.30
C GLU A 303 0.75 -21.35 0.10
N THR A 304 0.74 -22.10 -0.98
CA THR A 304 -0.14 -21.88 -2.15
C THR A 304 -1.63 -21.83 -1.81
N LEU A 305 -2.04 -22.42 -0.68
CA LEU A 305 -3.43 -22.36 -0.21
C LEU A 305 -3.92 -20.90 -0.02
N PHE A 306 -3.03 -19.97 0.32
CA PHE A 306 -3.37 -18.56 0.54
C PHE A 306 -3.63 -17.80 -0.77
N LEU A 307 -3.30 -18.37 -1.93
CA LEU A 307 -3.62 -17.79 -3.24
C LEU A 307 -5.06 -18.08 -3.69
N ASN A 308 -5.79 -18.96 -3.02
CA ASN A 308 -7.13 -19.40 -3.44
C ASN A 308 -8.14 -18.25 -3.56
N HIS A 309 -8.03 -17.20 -2.71
CA HIS A 309 -8.89 -16.03 -2.82
C HIS A 309 -8.62 -15.28 -4.12
N LEU A 310 -7.36 -15.00 -4.43
CA LEU A 310 -6.98 -14.30 -5.67
C LEU A 310 -7.33 -15.11 -6.92
N GLN A 311 -7.19 -16.45 -6.87
CA GLN A 311 -7.64 -17.32 -7.95
C GLN A 311 -9.13 -17.14 -8.23
N LYS A 312 -9.97 -17.13 -7.17
CA LYS A 312 -11.42 -16.87 -7.32
C LYS A 312 -11.72 -15.49 -7.89
N VAL A 313 -10.98 -14.46 -7.46
CA VAL A 313 -11.12 -13.09 -7.97
C VAL A 313 -10.86 -13.06 -9.49
N ILE A 314 -9.79 -13.72 -9.94
CA ILE A 314 -9.41 -13.77 -11.36
C ILE A 314 -10.41 -14.60 -12.18
N ASP A 315 -10.77 -15.79 -11.72
CA ASP A 315 -11.68 -16.70 -12.42
C ASP A 315 -13.07 -16.09 -12.63
N ASN A 316 -13.57 -15.40 -11.59
CA ASN A 316 -14.89 -14.76 -11.63
C ASN A 316 -14.85 -13.34 -12.21
N ARG A 317 -13.66 -12.74 -12.37
CA ARG A 317 -13.46 -11.33 -12.73
C ARG A 317 -14.17 -10.34 -11.78
N LEU A 318 -14.26 -10.70 -10.50
CA LEU A 318 -14.96 -9.95 -9.47
C LEU A 318 -14.02 -9.69 -8.29
N THR A 319 -13.73 -8.41 -8.06
CA THR A 319 -12.92 -7.94 -6.92
C THR A 319 -13.77 -7.80 -5.66
N ASN A 320 -13.13 -7.55 -4.53
CA ASN A 320 -13.86 -7.21 -3.30
C ASN A 320 -14.69 -5.92 -3.47
N ALA A 321 -14.21 -4.96 -4.29
CA ALA A 321 -14.98 -3.77 -4.64
C ALA A 321 -16.27 -4.08 -5.39
N ASP A 322 -16.24 -5.05 -6.33
CA ASP A 322 -17.43 -5.50 -7.04
C ASP A 322 -18.44 -6.16 -6.09
N HIS A 323 -17.94 -6.99 -5.16
CA HIS A 323 -18.78 -7.58 -4.12
C HIS A 323 -19.38 -6.50 -3.19
N MET A 324 -18.61 -5.50 -2.80
CA MET A 324 -19.08 -4.35 -2.01
C MET A 324 -20.19 -3.59 -2.74
N ILE A 325 -20.00 -3.29 -4.04
CA ILE A 325 -21.02 -2.64 -4.88
C ILE A 325 -22.29 -3.49 -4.96
N ASN A 326 -22.15 -4.80 -5.20
CA ASN A 326 -23.29 -5.71 -5.34
C ASN A 326 -24.10 -5.85 -4.04
N LYS A 327 -23.44 -5.89 -2.90
CA LYS A 327 -24.11 -5.90 -1.58
C LYS A 327 -24.87 -4.58 -1.37
N PHE A 328 -24.18 -3.46 -1.49
CA PHE A 328 -24.76 -2.13 -1.30
C PHE A 328 -25.93 -1.85 -2.26
N SER A 329 -25.83 -2.22 -3.54
CA SER A 329 -26.88 -1.98 -4.52
C SER A 329 -28.15 -2.81 -4.28
N LYS A 330 -28.07 -3.89 -3.51
CA LYS A 330 -29.25 -4.73 -3.19
C LYS A 330 -30.05 -4.22 -2.00
N THR A 331 -29.37 -3.67 -1.02
CA THR A 331 -29.98 -3.36 0.28
C THR A 331 -29.96 -1.87 0.61
N GLU A 332 -29.06 -1.09 -0.02
CA GLU A 332 -28.67 0.26 0.42
C GLU A 332 -28.26 0.31 1.90
N ASP A 333 -28.08 -0.87 2.51
CA ASP A 333 -27.73 -1.04 3.91
C ASP A 333 -26.23 -1.29 4.06
N LEU A 334 -25.54 -0.39 4.76
CA LEU A 334 -24.12 -0.47 5.01
C LEU A 334 -23.75 -1.51 6.08
N SER A 335 -24.73 -2.00 6.86
CA SER A 335 -24.49 -3.08 7.83
C SER A 335 -24.05 -4.39 7.15
N GLU A 336 -24.39 -4.57 5.87
CA GLU A 336 -23.91 -5.69 5.05
C GLU A 336 -22.40 -5.64 4.75
N LEU A 337 -21.76 -4.49 4.98
CA LEU A 337 -20.30 -4.32 4.85
C LEU A 337 -19.55 -4.68 6.13
N TYR A 338 -20.25 -4.84 7.27
CA TYR A 338 -19.62 -5.17 8.54
C TYR A 338 -19.07 -6.61 8.52
N ASP A 339 -17.89 -6.77 9.07
CA ASP A 339 -17.26 -8.08 9.29
C ASP A 339 -18.02 -8.83 10.39
N LYS A 340 -18.65 -9.94 10.02
CA LYS A 340 -19.42 -10.81 10.92
C LYS A 340 -18.53 -11.74 11.73
#